data_e11cdeb85aab62e84070f95e5c3773de
#
_entry.id   e11cdeb85aab62e84070f95e5c3773de
#
_cell.length_a   1.000
_cell.length_b   1.000
_cell.length_c   1.000
_cell.angle_alpha   90.00
_cell.angle_beta   90.00
_cell.angle_gamma   90.00
#
_symmetry.space_group_name_H-M   'P 1'
#
loop_
_entity.id
_entity.type
_entity.pdbx_description
1 polymer ?
#
loop_
_entity_poly.entity_id
_entity_poly.type
_entity_poly.pdbx_seq_one_letter_code
_entity_poly.pdbx_strand_id
1 'polypeptide(L)'
;MLPALPADLPWTLNAYLLLDGVSVTELPRKLYQWSDTPTFEPLYRDSRWQELLDLSPCLVALDGRQDPILQAFLDNATQEWGYLLFARVSLPILSQHLRDLLCVQSPHGEPVLLRLADPAVMHSLLEHERMELFGPIEQACAPDALEIRWWQHRRSGSAIARDRTQPYRLSEAEFDALGEVSFRQTLMDMDRHMNMYFPGYRPALCGRERFQHLRMLAEQAYRRGMCSARDILLYANIFGYLGEDALDAHADIAVLLDGPSSQSPAQRVAAAAELAVRRAAETERMHS
;
A
#
# COMPACT_ATOMS: atom_id res chain seq x y z
N MET A 1 -7.73 -3.37 15.40
CA MET A 1 -9.06 -3.16 14.76
C MET A 1 -9.21 -1.67 14.55
N LEU A 2 -9.62 -1.23 13.35
CA LEU A 2 -9.90 0.18 13.08
C LEU A 2 -11.08 0.68 13.92
N PRO A 3 -11.13 1.97 14.30
CA PRO A 3 -12.29 2.56 14.93
C PRO A 3 -13.51 2.57 13.99
N ALA A 4 -14.70 2.81 14.52
CA ALA A 4 -15.88 3.01 13.69
C ALA A 4 -15.66 4.15 12.68
N LEU A 5 -16.37 4.10 11.54
CA LEU A 5 -16.34 5.18 10.55
C LEU A 5 -16.64 6.54 11.21
N PRO A 6 -15.98 7.62 10.76
CA PRO A 6 -16.28 8.97 11.22
C PRO A 6 -17.76 9.30 11.08
N ALA A 7 -18.33 9.95 12.11
CA ALA A 7 -19.76 10.26 12.14
C ALA A 7 -20.17 11.38 11.17
N ASP A 8 -19.24 12.25 10.83
CA ASP A 8 -19.40 13.48 10.03
C ASP A 8 -19.26 13.28 8.51
N LEU A 9 -19.22 12.01 8.04
CA LEU A 9 -19.18 11.72 6.61
C LEU A 9 -20.47 12.19 5.90
N PRO A 10 -20.35 12.81 4.70
CA PRO A 10 -21.48 13.49 4.04
C PRO A 10 -22.38 12.50 3.26
N TRP A 11 -23.09 11.62 3.95
CA TRP A 11 -24.00 10.63 3.37
C TRP A 11 -25.20 11.22 2.63
N THR A 12 -25.36 12.54 2.62
CA THR A 12 -26.34 13.26 1.78
C THR A 12 -25.86 13.42 0.34
N LEU A 13 -24.58 13.17 0.09
CA LEU A 13 -23.99 13.11 -1.24
C LEU A 13 -24.07 11.67 -1.77
N ASN A 14 -23.80 11.49 -3.08
CA ASN A 14 -23.60 10.17 -3.62
C ASN A 14 -22.33 9.57 -2.97
N ALA A 15 -22.48 8.39 -2.39
CA ALA A 15 -21.41 7.66 -1.76
C ALA A 15 -20.88 6.57 -2.69
N TYR A 16 -19.59 6.45 -2.78
CA TYR A 16 -18.90 5.47 -3.59
C TYR A 16 -17.81 4.78 -2.80
N LEU A 17 -17.50 3.55 -3.17
CA LEU A 17 -16.38 2.79 -2.65
C LEU A 17 -15.47 2.42 -3.82
N LEU A 18 -14.22 2.88 -3.78
CA LEU A 18 -13.21 2.44 -4.74
C LEU A 18 -12.45 1.27 -4.15
N LEU A 19 -12.57 0.10 -4.76
CA LEU A 19 -11.93 -1.15 -4.33
C LEU A 19 -10.82 -1.56 -5.28
N ASP A 20 -9.72 -2.10 -4.73
CA ASP A 20 -8.56 -2.57 -5.47
C ASP A 20 -8.73 -4.03 -5.91
N GLY A 21 -8.81 -4.28 -7.22
CA GLY A 21 -8.93 -5.62 -7.79
C GLY A 21 -7.70 -6.51 -7.59
N VAL A 22 -6.55 -5.95 -7.21
CA VAL A 22 -5.36 -6.73 -6.83
C VAL A 22 -5.48 -7.23 -5.40
N SER A 23 -5.92 -6.38 -4.48
CA SER A 23 -6.09 -6.73 -3.06
C SER A 23 -7.31 -7.63 -2.83
N VAL A 24 -8.35 -7.46 -3.64
CA VAL A 24 -9.59 -8.25 -3.57
C VAL A 24 -9.67 -9.19 -4.77
N THR A 25 -9.14 -10.39 -4.63
CA THR A 25 -9.15 -11.40 -5.70
C THR A 25 -10.59 -11.68 -6.18
N GLU A 26 -10.80 -11.75 -7.50
CA GLU A 26 -12.11 -11.94 -8.14
C GLU A 26 -13.13 -10.86 -7.73
N LEU A 27 -12.70 -9.61 -7.59
CA LEU A 27 -13.52 -8.51 -7.10
C LEU A 27 -14.91 -8.42 -7.76
N PRO A 28 -15.09 -8.48 -9.08
CA PRO A 28 -16.41 -8.42 -9.68
C PRO A 28 -17.35 -9.53 -9.19
N ARG A 29 -16.83 -10.76 -9.02
CA ARG A 29 -17.61 -11.88 -8.49
C ARG A 29 -18.02 -11.67 -7.04
N LYS A 30 -17.10 -11.15 -6.21
CA LYS A 30 -17.38 -10.84 -4.79
C LYS A 30 -18.44 -9.75 -4.65
N LEU A 31 -18.46 -8.75 -5.51
CA LEU A 31 -19.52 -7.72 -5.50
C LEU A 31 -20.91 -8.34 -5.65
N TYR A 32 -21.08 -9.33 -6.55
CA TYR A 32 -22.33 -10.08 -6.69
C TYR A 32 -22.60 -11.07 -5.54
N GLN A 33 -21.58 -11.46 -4.78
CA GLN A 33 -21.77 -12.25 -3.55
C GLN A 33 -22.24 -11.40 -2.37
N TRP A 34 -21.82 -10.14 -2.33
CA TRP A 34 -22.18 -9.21 -1.26
C TRP A 34 -23.51 -8.50 -1.49
N SER A 35 -23.90 -8.31 -2.77
CA SER A 35 -25.15 -7.64 -3.17
C SER A 35 -25.76 -8.32 -4.37
N ASP A 36 -27.10 -8.44 -4.42
CA ASP A 36 -27.80 -9.05 -5.54
C ASP A 36 -27.70 -8.21 -6.82
N THR A 37 -27.64 -6.89 -6.70
CA THR A 37 -27.63 -5.94 -7.84
C THR A 37 -26.57 -4.84 -7.65
N PRO A 38 -25.27 -5.18 -7.58
CA PRO A 38 -24.24 -4.17 -7.38
C PRO A 38 -24.12 -3.25 -8.59
N THR A 39 -24.07 -1.95 -8.35
CA THR A 39 -23.81 -0.96 -9.38
C THR A 39 -22.35 -0.53 -9.30
N PHE A 40 -21.55 -0.94 -10.28
CA PHE A 40 -20.11 -0.64 -10.26
C PHE A 40 -19.51 -0.47 -11.65
N GLU A 41 -18.35 0.17 -11.70
CA GLU A 41 -17.61 0.46 -12.93
C GLU A 41 -16.14 0.04 -12.74
N PRO A 42 -15.65 -0.99 -13.48
CA PRO A 42 -14.22 -1.29 -13.54
C PRO A 42 -13.47 -0.18 -14.27
N LEU A 43 -12.43 0.38 -13.65
CA LEU A 43 -11.71 1.52 -14.22
C LEU A 43 -10.87 1.16 -15.45
N TYR A 44 -10.48 -0.12 -15.62
CA TYR A 44 -9.71 -0.56 -16.79
C TYR A 44 -10.57 -0.83 -18.02
N ARG A 45 -11.91 -0.84 -17.88
CA ARG A 45 -12.82 -1.01 -19.03
C ARG A 45 -12.60 0.11 -20.05
N ASP A 46 -12.54 -0.25 -21.32
CA ASP A 46 -12.33 0.67 -22.46
C ASP A 46 -11.04 1.50 -22.33
N SER A 47 -10.02 0.95 -21.66
CA SER A 47 -8.71 1.56 -21.50
C SER A 47 -7.61 0.69 -22.12
N ARG A 48 -6.38 1.22 -22.17
CA ARG A 48 -5.21 0.45 -22.60
C ARG A 48 -4.88 -0.73 -21.68
N TRP A 49 -5.50 -0.85 -20.51
CA TRP A 49 -5.34 -1.94 -19.56
C TRP A 49 -6.49 -2.94 -19.58
N GLN A 50 -7.30 -2.96 -20.63
CA GLN A 50 -8.45 -3.85 -20.77
C GLN A 50 -8.09 -5.34 -20.63
N GLU A 51 -6.89 -5.74 -21.01
CA GLU A 51 -6.40 -7.11 -20.82
C GLU A 51 -6.21 -7.49 -19.34
N LEU A 52 -6.14 -6.51 -18.45
CA LEU A 52 -6.00 -6.67 -17.00
C LEU A 52 -7.32 -6.41 -16.26
N LEU A 53 -8.47 -6.59 -16.93
CA LEU A 53 -9.78 -6.26 -16.37
C LEU A 53 -10.08 -6.98 -15.04
N ASP A 54 -9.57 -8.21 -14.88
CA ASP A 54 -9.71 -8.99 -13.65
C ASP A 54 -8.98 -8.39 -12.44
N LEU A 55 -7.99 -7.54 -12.69
CA LEU A 55 -7.22 -6.82 -11.67
C LEU A 55 -7.66 -5.35 -11.54
N SER A 56 -8.71 -4.97 -12.29
CA SER A 56 -9.17 -3.60 -12.33
C SER A 56 -9.65 -3.12 -10.97
N PRO A 57 -9.26 -1.90 -10.55
CA PRO A 57 -10.02 -1.23 -9.50
C PRO A 57 -11.46 -1.03 -9.95
N CYS A 58 -12.41 -1.22 -9.01
CA CYS A 58 -13.83 -1.04 -9.26
C CYS A 58 -14.38 0.11 -8.42
N LEU A 59 -15.00 1.08 -9.08
CA LEU A 59 -15.78 2.11 -8.40
C LEU A 59 -17.21 1.61 -8.22
N VAL A 60 -17.65 1.45 -6.98
CA VAL A 60 -18.95 0.90 -6.58
C VAL A 60 -19.83 2.03 -6.05
N ALA A 61 -21.05 2.18 -6.57
CA ALA A 61 -22.04 3.07 -5.97
C ALA A 61 -22.68 2.40 -4.75
N LEU A 62 -22.79 3.13 -3.65
CA LEU A 62 -23.37 2.66 -2.41
C LEU A 62 -24.76 3.24 -2.19
N ASP A 63 -25.71 2.42 -1.75
CA ASP A 63 -27.08 2.83 -1.41
C ASP A 63 -27.18 3.49 -0.02
N GLY A 64 -26.03 3.68 0.66
CA GLY A 64 -25.95 4.36 1.94
C GLY A 64 -25.20 3.55 3.00
N ARG A 65 -25.40 3.91 4.28
CA ARG A 65 -24.65 3.32 5.41
C ARG A 65 -24.94 1.84 5.66
N GLN A 66 -26.06 1.33 5.18
CA GLN A 66 -26.50 -0.07 5.38
C GLN A 66 -26.19 -0.94 4.15
N ASP A 67 -25.47 -0.41 3.18
CA ASP A 67 -25.10 -1.15 1.97
C ASP A 67 -24.28 -2.40 2.32
N PRO A 68 -24.65 -3.59 1.84
CA PRO A 68 -23.96 -4.83 2.19
C PRO A 68 -22.51 -4.87 1.69
N ILE A 69 -22.18 -4.18 0.57
CA ILE A 69 -20.81 -4.07 0.08
C ILE A 69 -19.98 -3.19 1.05
N LEU A 70 -20.58 -2.12 1.58
CA LEU A 70 -19.93 -1.31 2.61
C LEU A 70 -19.65 -2.13 3.86
N GLN A 71 -20.60 -2.96 4.33
CA GLN A 71 -20.38 -3.81 5.50
C GLN A 71 -19.23 -4.80 5.25
N ALA A 72 -19.21 -5.48 4.11
CA ALA A 72 -18.12 -6.37 3.74
C ALA A 72 -16.75 -5.66 3.70
N PHE A 73 -16.71 -4.43 3.22
CA PHE A 73 -15.50 -3.60 3.26
C PHE A 73 -15.10 -3.25 4.70
N LEU A 74 -16.03 -2.85 5.56
CA LEU A 74 -15.74 -2.47 6.95
C LEU A 74 -15.22 -3.65 7.77
N ASP A 75 -15.78 -4.84 7.58
CA ASP A 75 -15.32 -6.06 8.22
C ASP A 75 -13.86 -6.42 7.87
N ASN A 76 -13.38 -5.91 6.73
CA ASN A 76 -12.05 -6.15 6.21
C ASN A 76 -11.20 -4.86 6.08
N ALA A 77 -11.59 -3.77 6.72
CA ALA A 77 -10.97 -2.45 6.53
C ALA A 77 -9.47 -2.42 6.89
N THR A 78 -9.02 -3.30 7.81
CA THR A 78 -7.59 -3.47 8.14
C THR A 78 -6.76 -4.08 7.01
N GLN A 79 -7.39 -4.65 5.98
CA GLN A 79 -6.71 -5.14 4.77
C GLN A 79 -6.52 -4.05 3.71
N GLU A 80 -7.03 -2.83 3.97
CA GLU A 80 -6.86 -1.67 3.10
C GLU A 80 -7.29 -1.94 1.63
N TRP A 81 -8.43 -2.59 1.44
CA TRP A 81 -8.94 -2.97 0.11
C TRP A 81 -9.32 -1.80 -0.78
N GLY A 82 -9.46 -0.61 -0.20
CA GLY A 82 -9.93 0.59 -0.89
C GLY A 82 -10.38 1.67 0.08
N TYR A 83 -11.16 2.63 -0.41
CA TYR A 83 -11.58 3.79 0.39
C TYR A 83 -12.89 4.38 -0.13
N LEU A 84 -13.57 5.15 0.76
CA LEU A 84 -14.83 5.82 0.47
C LEU A 84 -14.59 7.16 -0.25
N LEU A 85 -15.47 7.46 -1.20
CA LEU A 85 -15.53 8.73 -1.91
C LEU A 85 -16.96 9.29 -1.84
N PHE A 86 -17.07 10.60 -1.69
CA PHE A 86 -18.34 11.32 -1.69
C PHE A 86 -18.30 12.42 -2.74
N ALA A 87 -19.33 12.46 -3.62
CA ALA A 87 -19.41 13.41 -4.72
C ALA A 87 -20.86 13.74 -5.05
N ARG A 88 -21.10 14.89 -5.73
CA ARG A 88 -22.44 15.24 -6.26
C ARG A 88 -22.70 14.67 -7.64
N VAL A 89 -21.67 14.19 -8.30
CA VAL A 89 -21.74 13.67 -9.67
C VAL A 89 -22.15 12.20 -9.69
N SER A 90 -22.62 11.73 -10.85
CA SER A 90 -22.96 10.33 -11.07
C SER A 90 -21.72 9.43 -11.20
N LEU A 91 -21.93 8.11 -11.05
CA LEU A 91 -20.90 7.08 -11.20
C LEU A 91 -20.06 7.24 -12.48
N PRO A 92 -20.64 7.40 -13.70
CA PRO A 92 -19.83 7.54 -14.92
C PRO A 92 -18.91 8.77 -14.92
N ILE A 93 -19.34 9.90 -14.35
CA ILE A 93 -18.54 11.13 -14.29
C ILE A 93 -17.36 10.93 -13.33
N LEU A 94 -17.60 10.34 -12.16
CA LEU A 94 -16.55 10.06 -11.19
C LEU A 94 -15.58 9.00 -11.72
N SER A 95 -16.09 7.92 -12.34
CA SER A 95 -15.26 6.88 -12.96
C SER A 95 -14.32 7.46 -14.03
N GLN A 96 -14.83 8.38 -14.85
CA GLN A 96 -14.01 9.01 -15.88
C GLN A 96 -12.89 9.87 -15.27
N HIS A 97 -13.17 10.63 -14.23
CA HIS A 97 -12.15 11.38 -13.50
C HIS A 97 -11.05 10.46 -12.94
N LEU A 98 -11.43 9.34 -12.33
CA LEU A 98 -10.51 8.38 -11.78
C LEU A 98 -9.69 7.67 -12.88
N ARG A 99 -10.30 7.35 -14.04
CA ARG A 99 -9.57 6.81 -15.20
C ARG A 99 -8.50 7.78 -15.72
N ASP A 100 -8.80 9.08 -15.74
CA ASP A 100 -7.85 10.11 -16.15
C ASP A 100 -6.64 10.23 -15.19
N LEU A 101 -6.76 9.70 -13.96
CA LEU A 101 -5.70 9.66 -12.95
C LEU A 101 -4.96 8.31 -12.87
N LEU A 102 -5.41 7.27 -13.58
CA LEU A 102 -4.70 5.99 -13.57
C LEU A 102 -3.27 6.11 -14.08
N CYS A 103 -3.03 7.00 -15.04
CA CYS A 103 -1.71 7.26 -15.57
C CYS A 103 -1.41 8.75 -15.53
N VAL A 104 -0.44 9.10 -14.75
CA VAL A 104 0.05 10.47 -14.56
C VAL A 104 1.48 10.60 -15.09
N GLN A 105 2.04 11.79 -15.06
CA GLN A 105 3.46 12.01 -15.37
C GLN A 105 4.24 12.28 -14.09
N SER A 106 5.45 11.72 -13.99
CA SER A 106 6.42 12.12 -12.98
C SER A 106 6.83 13.59 -13.18
N PRO A 107 7.50 14.21 -12.20
CA PRO A 107 8.09 15.53 -12.38
C PRO A 107 9.05 15.61 -13.58
N HIS A 108 9.65 14.49 -13.95
CA HIS A 108 10.59 14.38 -15.07
C HIS A 108 9.91 14.05 -16.41
N GLY A 109 8.56 13.90 -16.43
CA GLY A 109 7.77 13.65 -17.63
C GLY A 109 7.58 12.17 -17.99
N GLU A 110 8.05 11.24 -17.16
CA GLU A 110 7.86 9.81 -17.36
C GLU A 110 6.45 9.38 -16.96
N PRO A 111 5.82 8.42 -17.66
CA PRO A 111 4.52 7.93 -17.29
C PRO A 111 4.59 7.09 -16.01
N VAL A 112 3.70 7.38 -15.06
CA VAL A 112 3.54 6.66 -13.79
C VAL A 112 2.13 6.08 -13.73
N LEU A 113 2.01 4.77 -13.55
CA LEU A 113 0.74 4.11 -13.25
C LEU A 113 0.46 4.23 -11.75
N LEU A 114 -0.61 4.92 -11.39
CA LEU A 114 -1.03 5.02 -10.00
C LEU A 114 -1.85 3.80 -9.59
N ARG A 115 -1.50 3.21 -8.47
CA ARG A 115 -2.34 2.25 -7.76
C ARG A 115 -3.46 2.98 -7.04
N LEU A 116 -4.38 3.56 -7.84
CA LEU A 116 -5.33 4.58 -7.41
C LEU A 116 -6.28 4.10 -6.30
N ALA A 117 -6.60 2.80 -6.25
CA ALA A 117 -7.46 2.25 -5.21
C ALA A 117 -6.73 1.92 -3.89
N ASP A 118 -5.41 2.09 -3.84
CA ASP A 118 -4.65 1.96 -2.60
C ASP A 118 -4.94 3.16 -1.68
N PRO A 119 -5.46 2.94 -0.45
CA PRO A 119 -5.77 4.01 0.49
C PRO A 119 -4.59 4.91 0.83
N ALA A 120 -3.39 4.35 0.93
CA ALA A 120 -2.18 5.10 1.25
C ALA A 120 -1.75 6.01 0.09
N VAL A 121 -1.90 5.55 -1.17
CA VAL A 121 -1.66 6.38 -2.37
C VAL A 121 -2.62 7.55 -2.38
N MET A 122 -3.93 7.31 -2.17
CA MET A 122 -4.92 8.37 -2.17
C MET A 122 -4.70 9.36 -1.03
N HIS A 123 -4.44 8.87 0.20
CA HIS A 123 -4.11 9.73 1.34
C HIS A 123 -2.93 10.65 1.01
N SER A 124 -1.83 10.07 0.56
CA SER A 124 -0.59 10.77 0.23
C SER A 124 -0.80 11.87 -0.82
N LEU A 125 -1.57 11.60 -1.87
CA LEU A 125 -1.84 12.57 -2.93
C LEU A 125 -2.80 13.68 -2.48
N LEU A 126 -3.90 13.34 -1.78
CA LEU A 126 -4.90 14.32 -1.34
C LEU A 126 -4.42 15.20 -0.19
N GLU A 127 -3.41 14.79 0.56
CA GLU A 127 -2.78 15.62 1.60
C GLU A 127 -2.15 16.90 1.04
N HIS A 128 -1.75 16.89 -0.23
CA HIS A 128 -1.22 18.07 -0.92
C HIS A 128 -2.31 19.07 -1.38
N GLU A 129 -3.59 18.79 -1.11
CA GLU A 129 -4.74 19.66 -1.37
C GLU A 129 -4.86 20.17 -2.81
N ARG A 130 -4.32 19.44 -3.81
CA ARG A 130 -4.40 19.80 -5.22
C ARG A 130 -5.82 19.60 -5.74
N MET A 131 -6.47 20.69 -6.15
CA MET A 131 -7.86 20.66 -6.61
C MET A 131 -8.08 19.79 -7.85
N GLU A 132 -7.08 19.65 -8.71
CA GLU A 132 -7.12 18.78 -9.89
C GLU A 132 -7.23 17.30 -9.54
N LEU A 133 -6.62 16.87 -8.41
CA LEU A 133 -6.70 15.51 -7.90
C LEU A 133 -8.08 15.22 -7.31
N PHE A 134 -8.62 16.16 -6.57
CA PHE A 134 -9.99 16.05 -6.08
C PHE A 134 -10.99 15.99 -7.25
N GLY A 135 -10.87 16.87 -8.26
CA GLY A 135 -11.82 16.97 -9.35
C GLY A 135 -13.28 17.06 -8.83
N PRO A 136 -14.17 16.11 -9.16
CA PRO A 136 -15.53 16.07 -8.65
C PRO A 136 -15.68 15.53 -7.23
N ILE A 137 -14.63 14.97 -6.62
CA ILE A 137 -14.65 14.43 -5.25
C ILE A 137 -14.80 15.58 -4.26
N GLU A 138 -15.76 15.50 -3.35
CA GLU A 138 -15.92 16.46 -2.26
C GLU A 138 -15.24 16.02 -0.98
N GLN A 139 -15.28 14.70 -0.72
CA GLN A 139 -14.59 14.11 0.41
C GLN A 139 -14.14 12.68 0.11
N ALA A 140 -12.95 12.33 0.59
CA ALA A 140 -12.45 10.97 0.63
C ALA A 140 -12.26 10.53 2.09
N CYS A 141 -12.50 9.23 2.37
CA CYS A 141 -12.25 8.64 3.68
C CYS A 141 -11.54 7.30 3.50
N ALA A 142 -10.28 7.23 3.92
CA ALA A 142 -9.39 6.12 3.69
C ALA A 142 -8.96 5.45 5.01
N PRO A 143 -8.96 4.11 5.11
CA PRO A 143 -8.41 3.40 6.26
C PRO A 143 -6.89 3.47 6.29
N ASP A 144 -6.31 3.51 7.48
CA ASP A 144 -4.91 3.28 7.74
C ASP A 144 -4.77 2.23 8.85
N ALA A 145 -4.38 1.02 8.46
CA ALA A 145 -4.23 -0.11 9.37
C ALA A 145 -3.01 0.03 10.29
N LEU A 146 -2.00 0.82 9.92
CA LEU A 146 -0.79 1.05 10.72
C LEU A 146 -1.03 2.09 11.81
N GLU A 147 -1.65 3.22 11.44
CA GLU A 147 -2.00 4.29 12.38
C GLU A 147 -3.33 4.01 13.13
N ILE A 148 -4.04 2.93 12.74
CA ILE A 148 -5.32 2.49 13.33
C ILE A 148 -6.34 3.63 13.32
N ARG A 149 -6.52 4.26 12.16
CA ARG A 149 -7.39 5.43 11.99
C ARG A 149 -8.01 5.50 10.60
N TRP A 150 -8.96 6.44 10.44
CA TRP A 150 -9.50 6.85 9.16
C TRP A 150 -8.96 8.22 8.82
N TRP A 151 -8.30 8.36 7.67
CA TRP A 151 -7.94 9.64 7.08
C TRP A 151 -9.14 10.24 6.37
N GLN A 152 -9.37 11.52 6.56
CA GLN A 152 -10.42 12.26 5.88
C GLN A 152 -9.79 13.42 5.11
N HIS A 153 -10.07 13.49 3.82
CA HIS A 153 -9.66 14.58 2.95
C HIS A 153 -10.89 15.24 2.39
N ARG A 154 -11.02 16.53 2.63
CA ARG A 154 -12.15 17.35 2.16
C ARG A 154 -11.63 18.41 1.21
N ARG A 155 -12.26 18.53 0.03
CA ARG A 155 -11.94 19.58 -0.91
C ARG A 155 -12.24 20.96 -0.30
N SER A 156 -11.25 21.86 -0.30
CA SER A 156 -11.35 23.18 0.31
C SER A 156 -12.00 24.24 -0.60
N GLY A 157 -12.22 23.94 -1.89
CA GLY A 157 -12.73 24.90 -2.89
C GLY A 157 -13.70 24.30 -3.90
N SER A 158 -14.07 25.10 -4.90
CA SER A 158 -14.88 24.62 -6.03
C SER A 158 -14.10 23.62 -6.87
N ALA A 159 -14.84 22.66 -7.46
CA ALA A 159 -14.25 21.71 -8.40
C ALA A 159 -13.62 22.47 -9.58
N ILE A 160 -12.37 22.17 -9.87
CA ILE A 160 -11.66 22.67 -11.04
C ILE A 160 -11.76 21.59 -12.12
N ALA A 161 -12.32 21.97 -13.28
CA ALA A 161 -12.29 21.10 -14.44
C ALA A 161 -10.84 21.03 -14.94
N ARG A 162 -10.28 19.83 -14.91
CA ARG A 162 -8.94 19.57 -15.44
C ARG A 162 -8.99 19.57 -16.98
N ASP A 163 -7.95 20.11 -17.60
CA ASP A 163 -7.69 19.88 -19.02
C ASP A 163 -7.32 18.40 -19.24
N ARG A 164 -8.22 17.65 -19.89
CA ARG A 164 -8.05 16.22 -20.16
C ARG A 164 -7.12 15.91 -21.32
N THR A 165 -6.70 16.93 -22.05
CA THR A 165 -5.75 16.75 -23.17
C THR A 165 -4.34 16.46 -22.70
N GLN A 166 -4.04 16.79 -21.42
CA GLN A 166 -2.75 16.56 -20.80
C GLN A 166 -2.91 15.61 -19.59
N PRO A 167 -2.00 14.61 -19.41
CA PRO A 167 -1.97 13.81 -18.20
C PRO A 167 -1.67 14.70 -17.00
N TYR A 168 -2.15 14.32 -15.81
CA TYR A 168 -1.77 15.01 -14.57
C TYR A 168 -0.26 14.86 -14.35
N ARG A 169 0.41 15.94 -14.01
CA ARG A 169 1.84 15.93 -13.71
C ARG A 169 2.04 16.08 -12.21
N LEU A 170 2.69 15.09 -11.62
CA LEU A 170 3.07 15.10 -10.22
C LEU A 170 4.09 16.22 -9.95
N SER A 171 3.96 16.90 -8.83
CA SER A 171 5.04 17.70 -8.25
C SER A 171 6.11 16.80 -7.65
N GLU A 172 7.30 17.35 -7.36
CA GLU A 172 8.35 16.62 -6.64
C GLU A 172 7.84 16.09 -5.30
N ALA A 173 7.12 16.91 -4.54
CA ALA A 173 6.58 16.53 -3.24
C ALA A 173 5.58 15.36 -3.33
N GLU A 174 4.68 15.35 -4.34
CA GLU A 174 3.75 14.24 -4.56
C GLU A 174 4.49 12.96 -4.99
N PHE A 175 5.54 13.11 -5.80
CA PHE A 175 6.35 11.99 -6.27
C PHE A 175 7.16 11.37 -5.13
N ASP A 176 7.77 12.19 -4.27
CA ASP A 176 8.47 11.75 -3.06
C ASP A 176 7.51 11.07 -2.09
N ALA A 177 6.31 11.61 -1.91
CA ALA A 177 5.28 11.03 -1.06
C ALA A 177 4.82 9.65 -1.55
N LEU A 178 4.72 9.44 -2.88
CA LEU A 178 4.47 8.11 -3.46
C LEU A 178 5.65 7.14 -3.23
N GLY A 179 6.88 7.65 -3.16
CA GLY A 179 8.05 6.86 -2.75
C GLY A 179 7.90 6.32 -1.33
N GLU A 180 7.44 7.14 -0.38
CA GLU A 180 7.16 6.71 1.00
C GLU A 180 6.03 5.66 1.07
N VAL A 181 4.99 5.77 0.22
CA VAL A 181 3.94 4.73 0.12
C VAL A 181 4.52 3.40 -0.37
N SER A 182 5.40 3.43 -1.37
CA SER A 182 6.08 2.22 -1.85
C SER A 182 6.97 1.59 -0.77
N PHE A 183 7.65 2.41 0.01
CA PHE A 183 8.45 1.95 1.14
C PHE A 183 7.56 1.35 2.25
N ARG A 184 6.42 2.00 2.57
CA ARG A 184 5.42 1.47 3.49
C ARG A 184 4.93 0.07 3.07
N GLN A 185 4.65 -0.14 1.78
CA GLN A 185 4.23 -1.44 1.26
C GLN A 185 5.32 -2.50 1.48
N THR A 186 6.58 -2.16 1.24
CA THR A 186 7.72 -3.05 1.51
C THR A 186 7.78 -3.45 2.99
N LEU A 187 7.50 -2.52 3.90
CA LEU A 187 7.46 -2.82 5.35
C LEU A 187 6.29 -3.74 5.72
N MET A 188 5.12 -3.57 5.10
CA MET A 188 3.97 -4.46 5.32
C MET A 188 4.26 -5.88 4.83
N ASP A 189 4.91 -6.01 3.67
CA ASP A 189 5.32 -7.31 3.14
C ASP A 189 6.40 -7.96 4.03
N MET A 190 7.33 -7.17 4.56
CA MET A 190 8.33 -7.59 5.52
C MET A 190 7.69 -8.07 6.83
N ASP A 191 6.69 -7.35 7.36
CA ASP A 191 5.95 -7.77 8.55
C ASP A 191 5.26 -9.11 8.35
N ARG A 192 4.55 -9.27 7.22
CA ARG A 192 3.89 -10.52 6.86
C ARG A 192 4.88 -11.67 6.73
N HIS A 193 6.01 -11.44 6.07
CA HIS A 193 7.10 -12.39 5.93
C HIS A 193 7.69 -12.81 7.29
N MET A 194 8.03 -11.83 8.14
CA MET A 194 8.60 -12.10 9.46
C MET A 194 7.62 -12.85 10.37
N ASN A 195 6.33 -12.52 10.33
CA ASN A 195 5.31 -13.25 11.09
C ASN A 195 5.14 -14.69 10.61
N MET A 196 5.25 -14.93 9.30
CA MET A 196 5.08 -16.26 8.71
C MET A 196 6.28 -17.17 8.99
N TYR A 197 7.49 -16.68 8.79
CA TYR A 197 8.71 -17.50 8.83
C TYR A 197 9.47 -17.41 10.14
N PHE A 198 9.29 -16.33 10.89
CA PHE A 198 10.01 -16.06 12.14
C PHE A 198 9.06 -15.57 13.25
N PRO A 199 8.02 -16.38 13.61
CA PRO A 199 7.04 -15.96 14.61
C PRO A 199 7.64 -15.72 16.01
N GLY A 200 8.82 -16.31 16.28
CA GLY A 200 9.58 -16.11 17.51
C GLY A 200 10.44 -14.85 17.54
N TYR A 201 10.59 -14.15 16.40
CA TYR A 201 11.39 -12.93 16.36
C TYR A 201 10.63 -11.75 16.93
N ARG A 202 11.06 -11.28 18.11
CA ARG A 202 10.45 -10.16 18.85
C ARG A 202 8.91 -10.25 18.97
N PRO A 203 8.37 -11.34 19.48
CA PRO A 203 6.92 -11.55 19.53
C PRO A 203 6.18 -10.55 20.43
N ALA A 204 6.89 -9.86 21.32
CA ALA A 204 6.33 -8.82 22.17
C ALA A 204 6.05 -7.50 21.43
N LEU A 205 6.71 -7.27 20.28
CA LEU A 205 6.46 -6.07 19.49
C LEU A 205 5.17 -6.22 18.69
N CYS A 206 4.29 -5.24 18.80
CA CYS A 206 3.04 -5.19 18.06
C CYS A 206 2.74 -3.77 17.54
N GLY A 207 1.87 -3.66 16.55
CA GLY A 207 1.41 -2.40 16.02
C GLY A 207 2.57 -1.46 15.64
N ARG A 208 2.48 -0.22 16.11
CA ARG A 208 3.43 0.86 15.77
C ARG A 208 4.89 0.54 16.14
N GLU A 209 5.12 -0.06 17.30
CA GLU A 209 6.50 -0.39 17.75
C GLU A 209 7.16 -1.41 16.83
N ARG A 210 6.39 -2.45 16.45
CA ARG A 210 6.85 -3.45 15.49
C ARG A 210 7.17 -2.83 14.14
N PHE A 211 6.30 -1.96 13.65
CA PHE A 211 6.51 -1.27 12.39
C PHE A 211 7.74 -0.35 12.40
N GLN A 212 7.96 0.39 13.49
CA GLN A 212 9.17 1.21 13.68
C GLN A 212 10.44 0.35 13.66
N HIS A 213 10.42 -0.82 14.31
CA HIS A 213 11.53 -1.73 14.29
C HIS A 213 11.84 -2.27 12.88
N LEU A 214 10.82 -2.69 12.14
CA LEU A 214 10.98 -3.15 10.75
C LEU A 214 11.48 -2.03 9.84
N ARG A 215 10.98 -0.80 10.03
CA ARG A 215 11.47 0.39 9.34
C ARG A 215 12.96 0.60 9.56
N MET A 216 13.42 0.51 10.81
CA MET A 216 14.83 0.62 11.16
C MET A 216 15.68 -0.43 10.42
N LEU A 217 15.24 -1.69 10.38
CA LEU A 217 15.95 -2.75 9.65
C LEU A 217 15.99 -2.47 8.14
N ALA A 218 14.88 -2.05 7.54
CA ALA A 218 14.82 -1.71 6.13
C ALA A 218 15.73 -0.52 5.79
N GLU A 219 15.74 0.53 6.61
CA GLU A 219 16.64 1.69 6.45
C GLU A 219 18.11 1.31 6.61
N GLN A 220 18.44 0.35 7.47
CA GLN A 220 19.79 -0.20 7.58
C GLN A 220 20.22 -0.94 6.31
N ALA A 221 19.30 -1.72 5.71
CA ALA A 221 19.50 -2.37 4.42
C ALA A 221 19.73 -1.35 3.29
N TYR A 222 18.90 -0.30 3.21
CA TYR A 222 19.06 0.78 2.24
C TYR A 222 20.43 1.47 2.33
N ARG A 223 20.87 1.80 3.54
CA ARG A 223 22.19 2.42 3.75
C ARG A 223 23.37 1.56 3.28
N ARG A 224 23.15 0.23 3.17
CA ARG A 224 24.10 -0.73 2.61
C ARG A 224 23.95 -0.96 1.10
N GLY A 225 23.07 -0.19 0.45
CA GLY A 225 22.80 -0.29 -0.99
C GLY A 225 21.85 -1.43 -1.37
N MET A 226 21.12 -2.00 -0.42
CA MET A 226 20.12 -3.04 -0.65
C MET A 226 18.76 -2.37 -0.88
N CYS A 227 18.45 -2.06 -2.14
CA CYS A 227 17.30 -1.22 -2.48
C CYS A 227 16.08 -2.00 -3.01
N SER A 228 16.22 -3.31 -3.31
CA SER A 228 15.09 -4.12 -3.72
C SER A 228 14.33 -4.71 -2.53
N ALA A 229 13.01 -4.90 -2.66
CA ALA A 229 12.19 -5.56 -1.63
C ALA A 229 12.77 -6.94 -1.24
N ARG A 230 13.26 -7.70 -2.22
CA ARG A 230 13.92 -8.99 -2.00
C ARG A 230 15.16 -8.86 -1.10
N ASP A 231 16.02 -7.90 -1.38
CA ASP A 231 17.26 -7.72 -0.62
C ASP A 231 16.97 -7.30 0.82
N ILE A 232 15.95 -6.46 1.01
CA ILE A 232 15.48 -6.04 2.33
C ILE A 232 14.94 -7.24 3.12
N LEU A 233 14.17 -8.12 2.48
CA LEU A 233 13.68 -9.36 3.11
C LEU A 233 14.83 -10.30 3.47
N LEU A 234 15.82 -10.47 2.59
CA LEU A 234 17.01 -11.28 2.89
C LEU A 234 17.81 -10.70 4.07
N TYR A 235 17.91 -9.37 4.14
CA TYR A 235 18.54 -8.72 5.29
C TYR A 235 17.77 -8.98 6.60
N ALA A 236 16.44 -8.90 6.56
CA ALA A 236 15.59 -9.20 7.71
C ALA A 236 15.71 -10.66 8.17
N ASN A 237 15.84 -11.61 7.22
CA ASN A 237 16.02 -13.02 7.53
C ASN A 237 17.24 -13.31 8.38
N ILE A 238 18.33 -12.53 8.25
CA ILE A 238 19.51 -12.68 9.07
C ILE A 238 19.14 -12.54 10.55
N PHE A 239 18.35 -11.52 10.88
CA PHE A 239 17.87 -11.28 12.24
C PHE A 239 16.79 -12.29 12.67
N GLY A 240 15.96 -12.73 11.75
CA GLY A 240 14.98 -13.79 11.99
C GLY A 240 15.62 -15.10 12.43
N TYR A 241 16.74 -15.48 11.82
CA TYR A 241 17.50 -16.70 12.14
C TYR A 241 18.41 -16.57 13.37
N LEU A 242 19.08 -15.43 13.55
CA LEU A 242 20.18 -15.26 14.52
C LEU A 242 19.85 -14.31 15.69
N GLY A 243 18.67 -13.69 15.67
CA GLY A 243 18.26 -12.73 16.71
C GLY A 243 18.74 -11.31 16.45
N GLU A 244 18.46 -10.41 17.41
CA GLU A 244 18.75 -8.97 17.29
C GLU A 244 20.23 -8.64 17.19
N ASP A 245 21.05 -9.36 17.92
CA ASP A 245 22.49 -9.15 18.01
C ASP A 245 23.24 -9.86 16.87
N ALA A 246 22.55 -10.26 15.80
CA ALA A 246 23.10 -11.07 14.70
C ALA A 246 24.39 -10.51 14.13
N LEU A 247 24.51 -9.21 13.93
CA LEU A 247 25.71 -8.58 13.36
C LEU A 247 26.82 -8.40 14.39
N ASP A 248 26.47 -8.23 15.64
CA ASP A 248 27.45 -8.08 16.74
C ASP A 248 28.00 -9.45 17.15
N ALA A 249 27.15 -10.46 17.20
CA ALA A 249 27.54 -11.83 17.56
C ALA A 249 28.26 -12.59 16.43
N HIS A 250 28.08 -12.19 15.17
CA HIS A 250 28.60 -12.87 13.98
C HIS A 250 29.40 -11.91 13.08
N ALA A 251 30.66 -11.63 13.50
CA ALA A 251 31.54 -10.68 12.81
C ALA A 251 31.76 -10.99 11.30
N ASP A 252 31.74 -12.26 10.90
CA ASP A 252 31.88 -12.67 9.49
C ASP A 252 30.65 -12.30 8.65
N ILE A 253 29.44 -12.36 9.21
CA ILE A 253 28.22 -11.86 8.55
C ILE A 253 28.29 -10.34 8.40
N ALA A 254 28.72 -9.63 9.46
CA ALA A 254 28.92 -8.18 9.40
C ALA A 254 29.95 -7.79 8.33
N VAL A 255 31.07 -8.53 8.23
CA VAL A 255 32.10 -8.31 7.21
C VAL A 255 31.56 -8.58 5.79
N LEU A 256 30.74 -9.59 5.59
CA LEU A 256 30.08 -9.83 4.30
C LEU A 256 29.21 -8.65 3.87
N LEU A 257 28.50 -8.02 4.82
CA LEU A 257 27.59 -6.91 4.53
C LEU A 257 28.31 -5.56 4.33
N ASP A 258 29.32 -5.27 5.15
CA ASP A 258 29.95 -3.95 5.26
C ASP A 258 31.40 -3.90 4.73
N GLY A 259 32.05 -5.06 4.55
CA GLY A 259 33.44 -5.14 4.13
C GLY A 259 33.69 -4.78 2.67
N PRO A 260 34.94 -4.46 2.31
CA PRO A 260 35.34 -4.26 0.91
C PRO A 260 35.09 -5.54 0.09
N SER A 261 34.35 -5.43 -1.02
CA SER A 261 34.02 -6.56 -1.85
C SER A 261 33.80 -6.14 -3.30
N SER A 262 34.13 -7.03 -4.25
CA SER A 262 33.75 -6.90 -5.66
C SER A 262 32.30 -7.34 -5.94
N GLN A 263 31.62 -7.93 -4.95
CA GLN A 263 30.23 -8.37 -5.06
C GLN A 263 29.27 -7.19 -4.91
N SER A 264 28.15 -7.26 -5.64
CA SER A 264 27.07 -6.28 -5.47
C SER A 264 26.40 -6.41 -4.07
N PRO A 265 25.73 -5.35 -3.57
CA PRO A 265 24.98 -5.43 -2.32
C PRO A 265 23.99 -6.61 -2.28
N ALA A 266 23.29 -6.90 -3.38
CA ALA A 266 22.38 -8.02 -3.51
C ALA A 266 23.10 -9.39 -3.34
N GLN A 267 24.28 -9.56 -3.91
CA GLN A 267 25.07 -10.78 -3.74
C GLN A 267 25.58 -10.93 -2.31
N ARG A 268 26.01 -9.85 -1.68
CA ARG A 268 26.49 -9.86 -0.29
C ARG A 268 25.39 -10.24 0.71
N VAL A 269 24.19 -9.65 0.56
CA VAL A 269 23.06 -9.98 1.45
C VAL A 269 22.58 -11.40 1.24
N ALA A 270 22.58 -11.92 0.00
CA ALA A 270 22.23 -13.32 -0.25
C ALA A 270 23.20 -14.29 0.44
N ALA A 271 24.51 -14.05 0.31
CA ALA A 271 25.53 -14.86 0.97
C ALA A 271 25.42 -14.79 2.51
N ALA A 272 25.17 -13.60 3.07
CA ALA A 272 24.98 -13.40 4.50
C ALA A 272 23.74 -14.14 5.04
N ALA A 273 22.62 -14.08 4.31
CA ALA A 273 21.39 -14.79 4.66
C ALA A 273 21.58 -16.33 4.62
N GLU A 274 22.26 -16.85 3.59
CA GLU A 274 22.59 -18.28 3.52
C GLU A 274 23.48 -18.75 4.69
N LEU A 275 24.43 -17.91 5.10
CA LEU A 275 25.29 -18.21 6.26
C LEU A 275 24.47 -18.20 7.57
N ALA A 276 23.52 -17.25 7.70
CA ALA A 276 22.63 -17.19 8.85
C ALA A 276 21.76 -18.45 8.98
N VAL A 277 21.19 -18.95 7.88
CA VAL A 277 20.42 -20.21 7.83
C VAL A 277 21.26 -21.38 8.33
N ARG A 278 22.49 -21.51 7.82
CA ARG A 278 23.39 -22.62 8.21
C ARG A 278 23.70 -22.61 9.70
N ARG A 279 23.98 -21.43 10.27
CA ARG A 279 24.25 -21.29 11.70
C ARG A 279 23.06 -21.59 12.59
N ALA A 280 21.89 -21.13 12.20
CA ALA A 280 20.67 -21.46 12.94
C ALA A 280 20.47 -22.99 13.01
N ALA A 281 20.64 -23.70 11.87
CA ALA A 281 20.55 -25.14 11.82
C ALA A 281 21.63 -25.87 12.64
N GLU A 282 22.85 -25.33 12.74
CA GLU A 282 23.91 -25.87 13.60
C GLU A 282 23.58 -25.70 15.09
N THR A 283 23.05 -24.56 15.47
CA THR A 283 22.64 -24.27 16.85
C THR A 283 21.51 -25.18 17.30
N GLU A 284 20.51 -25.43 16.45
CA GLU A 284 19.42 -26.36 16.76
C GLU A 284 19.91 -27.79 16.97
N ARG A 285 20.87 -28.26 16.16
CA ARG A 285 21.46 -29.61 16.31
C ARG A 285 22.26 -29.77 17.60
N MET A 286 22.85 -28.71 18.14
CA MET A 286 23.62 -28.77 19.40
C MET A 286 22.71 -28.77 20.64
N HIS A 287 21.45 -28.36 20.50
CA HIS A 287 20.47 -28.30 21.59
C HIS A 287 19.44 -29.44 21.56
N SER A 288 19.48 -30.29 20.52
CA SER A 288 18.66 -31.52 20.37
C SER A 288 19.45 -32.76 20.78
#